data_f0127e17a1d68f8c90002000289dd1b8
#
_entry.id   f0127e17a1d68f8c90002000289dd1b8
#
_cell.length_a   1.000
_cell.length_b   1.000
_cell.length_c   1.000
_cell.angle_alpha   90.00
_cell.angle_beta   90.00
_cell.angle_gamma   90.00
#
_symmetry.space_group_name_H-M   'P 1'
#
loop_
_entity.id
_entity.type
_entity.pdbx_description
1 polymer ?
#
loop_
_entity_poly.entity_id
_entity_poly.type
_entity_poly.pdbx_seq_one_letter_code
_entity_poly.pdbx_strand_id
1 'polypeptide(L)'
;MFLAMTNKAKRLLYLGYIQQVRTKDLQRGLEGLPALLAELPPGFHLLVDLARLESMEPACSTQIGKEMDLCDQHGVGLVVRVIPDPAKDIGFNLLSIFHYPHHPRMVTCKTMSEAARLLSL
;
A
#
# COMPACT_ATOMS: atom_id res chain seq x y z
N MET A 1 -2.92 12.47 6.28
CA MET A 1 -2.79 11.42 7.31
C MET A 1 -2.46 10.09 6.66
N PHE A 2 -1.56 9.33 7.24
CA PHE A 2 -1.19 8.01 6.79
C PHE A 2 -1.37 7.01 7.93
N LEU A 3 -2.00 5.86 7.65
CA LEU A 3 -2.23 4.80 8.63
C LEU A 3 -1.64 3.49 8.11
N ALA A 4 -0.96 2.76 9.00
CA ALA A 4 -0.45 1.42 8.71
C ALA A 4 -0.88 0.48 9.83
N MET A 5 -1.51 -0.63 9.48
CA MET A 5 -2.02 -1.61 10.44
C MET A 5 -1.90 -3.02 9.89
N THR A 6 -1.78 -4.00 10.78
CA THR A 6 -1.78 -5.41 10.40
C THR A 6 -3.01 -6.12 10.93
N ASN A 7 -3.44 -7.15 10.19
CA ASN A 7 -4.36 -8.17 10.68
C ASN A 7 -3.66 -9.52 10.50
N LYS A 8 -3.11 -10.05 11.58
CA LYS A 8 -2.31 -11.29 11.54
C LYS A 8 -3.14 -12.49 11.09
N ALA A 9 -4.39 -12.59 11.55
CA ALA A 9 -5.27 -13.70 11.21
C ALA A 9 -5.56 -13.75 9.71
N LYS A 10 -5.65 -12.60 9.06
CA LYS A 10 -5.89 -12.46 7.62
C LYS A 10 -4.59 -12.32 6.80
N ARG A 11 -3.43 -12.32 7.44
CA ARG A 11 -2.13 -12.09 6.80
C ARG A 11 -2.15 -10.81 5.96
N LEU A 12 -2.67 -9.73 6.54
CA LEU A 12 -2.97 -8.49 5.84
C LEU A 12 -2.20 -7.33 6.43
N LEU A 13 -1.56 -6.54 5.56
CA LEU A 13 -1.07 -5.19 5.87
C LEU A 13 -2.00 -4.19 5.19
N TYR A 14 -2.51 -3.24 5.97
CA TYR A 14 -3.32 -2.12 5.48
C TYR A 14 -2.48 -0.84 5.49
N LEU A 15 -2.43 -0.13 4.36
CA LEU A 15 -1.84 1.19 4.25
C LEU A 15 -2.91 2.16 3.74
N GLY A 16 -3.28 3.12 4.58
CA GLY A 16 -4.30 4.12 4.25
C GLY A 16 -3.70 5.51 4.05
N TYR A 17 -4.02 6.13 2.92
CA TYR A 17 -3.63 7.50 2.57
C TYR A 17 -4.89 8.34 2.63
N ILE A 18 -5.02 9.19 3.67
CA ILE A 18 -6.30 9.82 4.02
C ILE A 18 -6.17 11.33 4.00
N GLN A 19 -7.11 11.98 3.29
CA GLN A 19 -7.19 13.43 3.17
C GLN A 19 -5.90 14.01 2.60
N GLN A 20 -5.20 14.86 3.34
CA GLN A 20 -3.92 15.42 2.94
C GLN A 20 -2.78 14.55 3.48
N VAL A 21 -1.91 14.09 2.59
CA VAL A 21 -0.74 13.28 2.95
C VAL A 21 0.53 14.06 2.63
N ARG A 22 1.37 14.24 3.65
CA ARG A 22 2.64 14.95 3.55
C ARG A 22 3.80 13.97 3.71
N THR A 23 4.98 14.40 3.25
CA THR A 23 6.19 13.57 3.35
C THR A 23 6.48 13.14 4.79
N LYS A 24 6.27 14.01 5.76
CA LYS A 24 6.48 13.70 7.18
C LYS A 24 5.55 12.59 7.69
N ASP A 25 4.34 12.50 7.16
CA ASP A 25 3.39 11.44 7.53
C ASP A 25 3.94 10.09 7.08
N LEU A 26 4.44 10.03 5.85
CA LEU A 26 5.02 8.80 5.28
C LEU A 26 6.35 8.44 5.93
N GLN A 27 7.17 9.43 6.28
CA GLN A 27 8.42 9.17 7.00
C GLN A 27 8.18 8.48 8.34
N ARG A 28 7.19 8.95 9.09
CA ARG A 28 6.79 8.30 10.35
C ARG A 28 6.28 6.87 10.10
N GLY A 29 5.45 6.72 9.08
CA GLY A 29 4.94 5.39 8.70
C GLY A 29 6.04 4.43 8.34
N LEU A 30 7.06 4.89 7.60
CA LEU A 30 8.21 4.07 7.22
C LEU A 30 9.03 3.61 8.43
N GLU A 31 9.14 4.44 9.46
CA GLU A 31 9.86 4.07 10.68
C GLU A 31 9.21 2.87 11.38
N GLY A 32 7.88 2.81 11.38
CA GLY A 32 7.14 1.72 12.01
C GLY A 32 6.89 0.51 11.11
N LEU A 33 7.08 0.64 9.80
CA LEU A 33 6.71 -0.41 8.86
C LEU A 33 7.49 -1.73 9.03
N PRO A 34 8.81 -1.73 9.27
CA PRO A 34 9.53 -2.99 9.49
C PRO A 34 8.97 -3.83 10.63
N ALA A 35 8.56 -3.20 11.73
CA ALA A 35 7.96 -3.91 12.86
C ALA A 35 6.61 -4.55 12.50
N LEU A 36 5.80 -3.86 11.70
CA LEU A 36 4.52 -4.40 11.21
C LEU A 36 4.75 -5.57 10.26
N LEU A 37 5.70 -5.45 9.33
CA LEU A 37 6.04 -6.51 8.39
C LEU A 37 6.55 -7.76 9.11
N ALA A 38 7.29 -7.58 10.22
CA ALA A 38 7.78 -8.70 11.02
C ALA A 38 6.64 -9.56 11.62
N GLU A 39 5.43 -9.02 11.73
CA GLU A 39 4.25 -9.75 12.20
C GLU A 39 3.62 -10.66 11.13
N LEU A 40 4.04 -10.53 9.87
CA LEU A 40 3.41 -11.17 8.74
C LEU A 40 4.36 -12.19 8.07
N PRO A 41 3.83 -13.36 7.62
CA PRO A 41 4.66 -14.30 6.86
C PRO A 41 4.84 -13.81 5.42
N PRO A 42 5.89 -14.29 4.70
CA PRO A 42 5.97 -14.10 3.25
C PRO A 42 4.70 -14.61 2.55
N GLY A 43 4.33 -13.95 1.47
CA GLY A 43 3.06 -14.24 0.78
C GLY A 43 1.88 -13.46 1.36
N PHE A 44 2.11 -12.54 2.28
CA PHE A 44 1.06 -11.71 2.87
C PHE A 44 0.36 -10.84 1.82
N HIS A 45 -0.83 -10.34 2.18
CA HIS A 45 -1.60 -9.44 1.32
C HIS A 45 -1.42 -8.01 1.76
N LEU A 46 -1.33 -7.10 0.79
CA LEU A 46 -1.24 -5.66 1.01
C LEU A 46 -2.49 -4.97 0.46
N LEU A 47 -3.18 -4.22 1.31
CA LEU A 47 -4.30 -3.37 0.91
C LEU A 47 -3.85 -1.91 0.98
N VAL A 48 -3.81 -1.26 -0.19
CA VAL A 48 -3.48 0.17 -0.31
C VAL A 48 -4.77 0.94 -0.53
N ASP A 49 -5.19 1.69 0.47
CA ASP A 49 -6.45 2.40 0.47
C ASP A 49 -6.25 3.89 0.15
N LEU A 50 -6.68 4.29 -1.04
CA LEU A 50 -6.65 5.66 -1.52
C LEU A 50 -8.06 6.24 -1.67
N ALA A 51 -9.06 5.56 -1.11
CA ALA A 51 -10.46 5.94 -1.28
C ALA A 51 -10.78 7.34 -0.73
N ARG A 52 -10.06 7.75 0.33
CA ARG A 52 -10.28 9.04 0.98
C ARG A 52 -9.13 10.03 0.77
N LEU A 53 -8.24 9.75 -0.18
CA LEU A 53 -7.13 10.65 -0.50
C LEU A 53 -7.66 11.89 -1.22
N GLU A 54 -7.37 13.07 -0.68
CA GLU A 54 -7.68 14.35 -1.31
C GLU A 54 -6.47 14.92 -2.03
N SER A 55 -5.32 14.93 -1.36
CA SER A 55 -4.08 15.47 -1.93
C SER A 55 -2.85 14.81 -1.31
N MET A 56 -1.77 14.80 -2.08
CA MET A 56 -0.49 14.27 -1.64
C MET A 56 0.64 15.10 -2.25
N GLU A 57 1.63 15.48 -1.44
CA GLU A 57 2.79 16.19 -1.93
C GLU A 57 3.55 15.35 -2.96
N PRO A 58 3.99 15.93 -4.10
CA PRO A 58 4.74 15.18 -5.11
C PRO A 58 5.99 14.48 -4.58
N ALA A 59 6.65 15.07 -3.58
CA ALA A 59 7.83 14.47 -2.94
C ALA A 59 7.52 13.16 -2.20
N CYS A 60 6.26 12.84 -1.94
CA CYS A 60 5.86 11.59 -1.32
C CYS A 60 6.20 10.36 -2.17
N SER A 61 6.42 10.52 -3.47
CA SER A 61 6.77 9.40 -4.36
C SER A 61 8.01 8.64 -3.88
N THR A 62 8.98 9.33 -3.30
CA THR A 62 10.18 8.69 -2.73
C THR A 62 9.83 7.77 -1.56
N GLN A 63 8.97 8.23 -0.65
CA GLN A 63 8.55 7.43 0.48
C GLN A 63 7.67 6.24 0.07
N ILE A 64 6.78 6.46 -0.90
CA ILE A 64 5.95 5.38 -1.45
C ILE A 64 6.82 4.30 -2.08
N GLY A 65 7.86 4.70 -2.82
CA GLY A 65 8.83 3.75 -3.37
C GLY A 65 9.51 2.92 -2.29
N LYS A 66 9.90 3.54 -1.18
CA LYS A 66 10.50 2.84 -0.04
C LYS A 66 9.52 1.85 0.62
N GLU A 67 8.25 2.22 0.73
CA GLU A 67 7.21 1.32 1.23
C GLU A 67 7.06 0.10 0.35
N MET A 68 7.04 0.30 -0.97
CA MET A 68 6.99 -0.79 -1.95
C MET A 68 8.22 -1.70 -1.84
N ASP A 69 9.42 -1.11 -1.72
CA ASP A 69 10.66 -1.87 -1.55
C ASP A 69 10.61 -2.76 -0.32
N LEU A 70 10.16 -2.24 0.82
CA LEU A 70 10.05 -3.00 2.06
C LEU A 70 9.05 -4.15 1.94
N CYS A 71 7.89 -3.89 1.34
CA CYS A 71 6.87 -4.93 1.13
C CYS A 71 7.37 -6.01 0.17
N ASP A 72 8.05 -5.62 -0.90
CA ASP A 72 8.62 -6.56 -1.86
C ASP A 72 9.69 -7.45 -1.21
N GLN A 73 10.60 -6.84 -0.45
CA GLN A 73 11.66 -7.57 0.25
C GLN A 73 11.08 -8.56 1.27
N HIS A 74 9.96 -8.25 1.87
CA HIS A 74 9.29 -9.14 2.83
C HIS A 74 8.41 -10.20 2.15
N GLY A 75 8.29 -10.17 0.83
CA GLY A 75 7.63 -11.22 0.04
C GLY A 75 6.12 -11.04 -0.09
N VAL A 76 5.64 -9.79 -0.29
CA VAL A 76 4.22 -9.56 -0.56
C VAL A 76 3.73 -10.41 -1.73
N GLY A 77 2.58 -11.09 -1.57
CA GLY A 77 2.03 -11.98 -2.59
C GLY A 77 0.94 -11.35 -3.45
N LEU A 78 0.08 -10.53 -2.84
CA LEU A 78 -1.01 -9.85 -3.52
C LEU A 78 -1.09 -8.41 -3.03
N VAL A 79 -1.12 -7.46 -3.98
CA VAL A 79 -1.34 -6.05 -3.70
C VAL A 79 -2.70 -5.65 -4.28
N VAL A 80 -3.61 -5.19 -3.42
CA VAL A 80 -4.90 -4.65 -3.83
C VAL A 80 -4.90 -3.16 -3.54
N ARG A 81 -5.17 -2.35 -4.58
CA ARG A 81 -5.26 -0.89 -4.48
C ARG A 81 -6.70 -0.45 -4.65
N VAL A 82 -7.17 0.40 -3.75
CA VAL A 82 -8.47 1.03 -3.88
C VAL A 82 -8.26 2.46 -4.34
N ILE A 83 -8.56 2.73 -5.61
CA ILE A 83 -8.38 4.01 -6.26
C ILE A 83 -9.67 4.37 -6.99
N PRO A 84 -10.52 5.25 -6.40
CA PRO A 84 -11.79 5.63 -7.03
C PRO A 84 -11.64 6.34 -8.37
N ASP A 85 -10.55 7.10 -8.53
CA ASP A 85 -10.23 7.80 -9.77
C ASP A 85 -9.10 7.05 -10.49
N PRO A 86 -9.39 6.36 -11.62
CA PRO A 86 -8.38 5.59 -12.35
C PRO A 86 -7.18 6.41 -12.82
N ALA A 87 -7.34 7.72 -13.03
CA ALA A 87 -6.24 8.59 -13.46
C ALA A 87 -5.12 8.66 -12.42
N LYS A 88 -5.42 8.43 -11.14
CA LYS A 88 -4.42 8.44 -10.07
C LYS A 88 -3.56 7.18 -10.01
N ASP A 89 -3.96 6.11 -10.69
CA ASP A 89 -3.24 4.84 -10.67
C ASP A 89 -1.95 4.86 -11.50
N ILE A 90 -1.84 5.77 -12.46
CA ILE A 90 -0.69 5.84 -13.38
C ILE A 90 0.62 5.97 -12.61
N GLY A 91 0.69 6.88 -11.64
CA GLY A 91 1.90 7.09 -10.85
C GLY A 91 2.28 5.86 -10.02
N PHE A 92 1.30 5.19 -9.42
CA PHE A 92 1.53 3.97 -8.65
C PHE A 92 1.98 2.81 -9.52
N ASN A 93 1.43 2.67 -10.73
CA ASN A 93 1.86 1.65 -11.68
C ASN A 93 3.31 1.85 -12.09
N LEU A 94 3.71 3.09 -12.40
CA LEU A 94 5.10 3.39 -12.75
C LEU A 94 6.06 3.07 -11.59
N LEU A 95 5.72 3.47 -10.37
CA LEU A 95 6.52 3.14 -9.19
C LEU A 95 6.64 1.63 -8.99
N SER A 96 5.56 0.89 -9.23
CA SER A 96 5.53 -0.56 -9.05
C SER A 96 6.52 -1.29 -9.97
N ILE A 97 6.75 -0.78 -11.18
CA ILE A 97 7.71 -1.38 -12.11
C ILE A 97 9.12 -1.39 -11.49
N PHE A 98 9.47 -0.33 -10.75
CA PHE A 98 10.81 -0.17 -10.17
C PHE A 98 10.94 -0.76 -8.77
N HIS A 99 9.84 -0.81 -8.00
CA HIS A 99 9.87 -1.14 -6.57
C HIS A 99 9.26 -2.50 -6.22
N TYR A 100 8.71 -3.22 -7.20
CA TYR A 100 8.23 -4.59 -7.03
C TYR A 100 8.92 -5.55 -8.02
N PRO A 101 10.26 -5.73 -7.91
CA PRO A 101 11.01 -6.59 -8.84
C PRO A 101 10.60 -8.06 -8.80
N HIS A 102 10.02 -8.53 -7.70
CA HIS A 102 9.52 -9.92 -7.59
C HIS A 102 8.13 -10.12 -8.19
N HIS A 103 7.56 -9.07 -8.80
CA HIS A 103 6.29 -9.11 -9.51
C HIS A 103 5.13 -9.74 -8.73
N PRO A 104 4.76 -9.21 -7.55
CA PRO A 104 3.58 -9.69 -6.84
C PRO A 104 2.34 -9.47 -7.70
N ARG A 105 1.31 -10.28 -7.47
CA ARG A 105 0.02 -10.07 -8.14
C ARG A 105 -0.57 -8.74 -7.69
N MET A 106 -1.02 -7.92 -8.65
CA MET A 106 -1.57 -6.60 -8.36
C MET A 106 -2.95 -6.43 -8.98
N VAL A 107 -3.88 -5.89 -8.20
CA VAL A 107 -5.24 -5.61 -8.64
C VAL A 107 -5.63 -4.20 -8.17
N THR A 108 -6.16 -3.39 -9.07
CA THR A 108 -6.72 -2.08 -8.74
C THR A 108 -8.24 -2.18 -8.82
N CYS A 109 -8.92 -1.67 -7.80
CA CYS A 109 -10.38 -1.60 -7.75
C CYS A 109 -10.83 -0.21 -7.31
N LYS A 110 -12.13 0.06 -7.39
CA LYS A 110 -12.68 1.38 -7.13
C LYS A 110 -13.26 1.55 -5.73
N THR A 111 -13.63 0.45 -5.07
CA THR A 111 -14.31 0.49 -3.78
C THR A 111 -13.68 -0.47 -2.77
N MET A 112 -13.87 -0.16 -1.50
CA MET A 112 -13.45 -1.05 -0.42
C MET A 112 -14.23 -2.37 -0.42
N SER A 113 -15.50 -2.37 -0.87
CA SER A 113 -16.27 -3.61 -1.03
C SER A 113 -15.64 -4.57 -2.03
N GLU A 114 -15.16 -4.04 -3.16
CA GLU A 114 -14.45 -4.86 -4.14
C GLU A 114 -13.15 -5.41 -3.56
N ALA A 115 -12.40 -4.57 -2.84
CA ALA A 115 -11.16 -4.98 -2.19
C ALA A 115 -11.41 -6.09 -1.17
N ALA A 116 -12.45 -5.97 -0.35
CA ALA A 116 -12.80 -6.98 0.64
C ALA A 116 -13.09 -8.34 -0.01
N ARG A 117 -13.79 -8.34 -1.15
CA ARG A 117 -14.04 -9.59 -1.89
C ARG A 117 -12.76 -10.20 -2.44
N LEU A 118 -11.88 -9.38 -3.02
CA LEU A 118 -10.60 -9.84 -3.57
C LEU A 118 -9.69 -10.44 -2.49
N LEU A 119 -9.76 -9.90 -1.28
CA LEU A 119 -8.96 -10.31 -0.14
C LEU A 119 -9.64 -11.38 0.72
N SER A 120 -10.86 -11.76 0.39
CA SER A 120 -11.69 -12.71 1.15
C SER A 120 -11.92 -12.26 2.61
N LEU A 121 -12.19 -10.98 2.74
CA LEU A 121 -12.48 -10.37 4.05
C LEU A 121 -13.97 -10.39 4.39
#